data_de40e7ec5645f05bbf2c2438c9ecfa5d
#
_entry.id   de40e7ec5645f05bbf2c2438c9ecfa5d
#
_cell.length_a   1.000
_cell.length_b   1.000
_cell.length_c   1.000
_cell.angle_alpha   90.00
_cell.angle_beta   90.00
_cell.angle_gamma   90.00
#
_symmetry.space_group_name_H-M   'P 1'
#
loop_
_entity.id
_entity.type
_entity.pdbx_description
1 polymer ?
#
loop_
_entity_poly.entity_id
_entity_poly.type
_entity_poly.pdbx_seq_one_letter_code
_entity_poly.pdbx_strand_id
1 'polypeptide(L)'
;MLYNKERLIALMDKFDLTGIVAATPENIYYLSGHASWSQNGYRYGGSQVYVVYPRDPKQKPALLIPGGDVGYASLDAVWVEEKYIYGRPRNPHVADMAKLTAIEQRTVKLAGSDSKGLAPEKALAQLIEEKGMANGRIGMDHFAIPITIYERIRAGLPRATLLPASMFFRY
;
A
#
# COMPACT_ATOMS: atom_id res chain seq x y z
N MET A 1 -10.01 -11.97 6.34
CA MET A 1 -8.55 -11.79 6.28
C MET A 1 -7.94 -13.06 5.70
N LEU A 2 -7.11 -12.96 4.65
CA LEU A 2 -6.59 -14.14 3.93
C LEU A 2 -5.19 -14.57 4.39
N TYR A 3 -4.42 -13.68 4.98
CA TYR A 3 -3.03 -13.99 5.35
C TYR A 3 -2.90 -14.59 6.74
N ASN A 4 -1.87 -15.43 6.91
CA ASN A 4 -1.47 -15.95 8.21
C ASN A 4 -0.57 -14.93 8.91
N LYS A 5 -1.15 -14.20 9.87
CA LYS A 5 -0.47 -13.12 10.60
C LYS A 5 0.72 -13.64 11.43
N GLU A 6 0.55 -14.75 12.13
CA GLU A 6 1.60 -15.30 13.00
C GLU A 6 2.82 -15.71 12.19
N ARG A 7 2.61 -16.41 11.07
CA ARG A 7 3.67 -16.78 10.15
C ARG A 7 4.39 -15.54 9.58
N LEU A 8 3.64 -14.49 9.21
CA LEU A 8 4.21 -13.27 8.66
C LEU A 8 5.10 -12.57 9.69
N ILE A 9 4.66 -12.47 10.94
CA ILE A 9 5.45 -11.90 12.03
C ILE A 9 6.70 -12.75 12.28
N ALA A 10 6.57 -14.08 12.35
CA ALA A 10 7.71 -14.99 12.55
C ALA A 10 8.77 -14.85 11.44
N LEU A 11 8.34 -14.64 10.18
CA LEU A 11 9.26 -14.35 9.08
C LEU A 11 9.94 -12.99 9.24
N MET A 12 9.22 -11.95 9.64
CA MET A 12 9.81 -10.65 9.91
C MET A 12 10.83 -10.72 11.05
N ASP A 13 10.55 -11.47 12.10
CA ASP A 13 11.49 -11.70 13.21
C ASP A 13 12.73 -12.48 12.76
N LYS A 14 12.53 -13.57 12.01
CA LYS A 14 13.65 -14.39 11.48
C LYS A 14 14.65 -13.59 10.65
N PHE A 15 14.18 -12.61 9.87
CA PHE A 15 15.02 -11.80 8.98
C PHE A 15 15.32 -10.40 9.55
N ASP A 16 14.94 -10.16 10.81
CA ASP A 16 15.08 -8.87 11.48
C ASP A 16 14.53 -7.71 10.66
N LEU A 17 13.30 -7.85 10.18
CA LEU A 17 12.63 -6.80 9.41
C LEU A 17 11.82 -5.87 10.32
N THR A 18 11.87 -4.58 10.05
CA THR A 18 10.97 -3.59 10.67
C THR A 18 9.57 -3.61 10.05
N GLY A 19 9.43 -4.23 8.89
CA GLY A 19 8.18 -4.44 8.21
C GLY A 19 8.38 -4.93 6.77
N ILE A 20 7.29 -5.11 6.06
CA ILE A 20 7.28 -5.55 4.67
C ILE A 20 6.40 -4.64 3.81
N VAL A 21 6.69 -4.59 2.52
CA VAL A 21 5.92 -3.87 1.51
C VAL A 21 5.51 -4.86 0.42
N ALA A 22 4.21 -5.09 0.27
CA ALA A 22 3.65 -5.84 -0.86
C ALA A 22 3.42 -4.91 -2.05
N ALA A 23 3.72 -5.39 -3.25
CA ALA A 23 3.59 -4.65 -4.50
C ALA A 23 3.02 -5.48 -5.66
N THR A 24 3.12 -6.83 -5.64
CA THR A 24 2.43 -7.67 -6.63
C THR A 24 0.93 -7.68 -6.37
N PRO A 25 0.07 -7.74 -7.40
CA PRO A 25 -1.39 -7.80 -7.22
C PRO A 25 -1.83 -8.92 -6.27
N GLU A 26 -1.19 -10.08 -6.35
CA GLU A 26 -1.47 -11.24 -5.52
C GLU A 26 -1.16 -10.98 -4.05
N ASN A 27 0.01 -10.39 -3.74
CA ASN A 27 0.44 -10.11 -2.38
C ASN A 27 -0.33 -8.94 -1.76
N ILE A 28 -0.69 -7.93 -2.58
CA ILE A 28 -1.60 -6.85 -2.17
C ILE A 28 -2.95 -7.42 -1.78
N TYR A 29 -3.55 -8.26 -2.64
CA TYR A 29 -4.83 -8.89 -2.35
C TYR A 29 -4.75 -9.77 -1.08
N TYR A 30 -3.68 -10.56 -0.96
CA TYR A 30 -3.44 -11.42 0.21
C TYR A 30 -3.39 -10.64 1.52
N LEU A 31 -2.74 -9.47 1.55
CA LEU A 31 -2.59 -8.65 2.76
C LEU A 31 -3.74 -7.67 3.02
N SER A 32 -4.51 -7.29 2.01
CA SER A 32 -5.48 -6.19 2.14
C SER A 32 -6.89 -6.52 1.67
N GLY A 33 -7.08 -7.54 0.84
CA GLY A 33 -8.34 -7.79 0.12
C GLY A 33 -8.57 -6.85 -1.06
N HIS A 34 -7.60 -5.95 -1.35
CA HIS A 34 -7.73 -5.01 -2.44
C HIS A 34 -7.31 -5.63 -3.78
N ALA A 35 -8.26 -5.73 -4.71
CA ALA A 35 -8.00 -6.08 -6.10
C ALA A 35 -7.84 -4.79 -6.91
N SER A 36 -6.59 -4.40 -7.18
CA SER A 36 -6.30 -3.18 -7.92
C SER A 36 -6.68 -3.30 -9.39
N TRP A 37 -7.64 -2.51 -9.83
CA TRP A 37 -8.00 -2.43 -11.24
C TRP A 37 -6.89 -1.78 -12.06
N SER A 38 -6.35 -0.67 -11.57
CA SER A 38 -5.32 0.09 -12.30
C SER A 38 -4.01 -0.70 -12.44
N GLN A 39 -3.59 -1.44 -11.44
CA GLN A 39 -2.39 -2.26 -11.51
C GLN A 39 -2.57 -3.46 -12.45
N ASN A 40 -3.74 -4.10 -12.44
CA ASN A 40 -4.05 -5.20 -13.35
C ASN A 40 -4.16 -4.75 -14.81
N GLY A 41 -4.68 -3.54 -15.06
CA GLY A 41 -4.80 -2.95 -16.39
C GLY A 41 -3.48 -2.38 -16.95
N TYR A 42 -2.60 -1.86 -16.06
CA TYR A 42 -1.37 -1.17 -16.45
C TYR A 42 -0.12 -1.85 -15.88
N ARG A 43 -0.01 -3.16 -16.02
CA ARG A 43 1.02 -4.03 -15.39
C ARG A 43 2.47 -3.58 -15.57
N TYR A 44 2.81 -2.85 -16.61
CA TYR A 44 4.19 -2.55 -16.99
C TYR A 44 4.59 -1.08 -16.81
N GLY A 45 4.19 -0.45 -15.72
CA GLY A 45 4.77 0.83 -15.33
C GLY A 45 3.81 2.00 -15.19
N GLY A 46 2.51 1.80 -15.44
CA GLY A 46 1.55 2.90 -15.37
C GLY A 46 1.02 3.18 -13.96
N SER A 47 0.86 2.16 -13.14
CA SER A 47 0.26 2.32 -11.82
C SER A 47 0.91 1.41 -10.79
N GLN A 48 1.16 1.94 -9.61
CA GLN A 48 1.74 1.21 -8.49
C GLN A 48 0.77 1.22 -7.31
N VAL A 49 0.61 0.06 -6.68
CA VAL A 49 -0.15 -0.08 -5.43
C VAL A 49 0.74 -0.76 -4.42
N TYR A 50 0.64 -0.35 -3.16
CA TYR A 50 1.46 -0.90 -2.10
C TYR A 50 0.62 -1.18 -0.85
N VAL A 51 0.95 -2.27 -0.16
CA VAL A 51 0.56 -2.48 1.23
C VAL A 51 1.80 -2.40 2.10
N VAL A 52 1.86 -1.41 2.97
CA VAL A 52 2.92 -1.26 3.98
C VAL A 52 2.46 -1.97 5.24
N TYR A 53 3.19 -3.00 5.66
CA TYR A 53 2.87 -3.79 6.84
C TYR A 53 4.00 -3.70 7.88
N PRO A 54 3.87 -2.84 8.90
CA PRO A 54 4.85 -2.70 9.98
C PRO A 54 4.90 -3.94 10.87
N ARG A 55 6.08 -4.28 11.41
CA ARG A 55 6.24 -5.30 12.44
C ARG A 55 5.72 -4.82 13.81
N ASP A 56 5.88 -3.53 14.10
CA ASP A 56 5.40 -2.92 15.35
C ASP A 56 3.88 -3.05 15.45
N PRO A 57 3.34 -3.79 16.47
CA PRO A 57 1.91 -3.98 16.62
C PRO A 57 1.12 -2.71 16.96
N LYS A 58 1.80 -1.63 17.36
CA LYS A 58 1.19 -0.31 17.59
C LYS A 58 0.88 0.41 16.28
N GLN A 59 1.52 0.01 15.19
CA GLN A 59 1.30 0.56 13.85
C GLN A 59 0.33 -0.31 13.05
N LYS A 60 -0.68 0.31 12.43
CA LYS A 60 -1.60 -0.40 11.55
C LYS A 60 -1.02 -0.56 10.15
N PRO A 61 -1.33 -1.68 9.46
CA PRO A 61 -1.06 -1.80 8.04
C PRO A 61 -1.77 -0.70 7.25
N ALA A 62 -1.14 -0.26 6.17
CA ALA A 62 -1.67 0.79 5.32
C ALA A 62 -1.65 0.40 3.83
N LEU A 63 -2.72 0.76 3.11
CA LEU A 63 -2.87 0.59 1.67
C LEU A 63 -2.63 1.93 0.98
N LEU A 64 -1.68 1.98 0.04
CA LEU A 64 -1.38 3.15 -0.79
C LEU A 64 -1.79 2.87 -2.23
N ILE A 65 -2.69 3.68 -2.78
CA ILE A 65 -3.33 3.49 -4.09
C ILE A 65 -3.28 4.76 -4.95
N PRO A 66 -3.34 4.61 -6.28
CA PRO A 66 -3.63 5.74 -7.15
C PRO A 66 -5.09 6.19 -7.00
N GLY A 67 -5.36 7.46 -7.27
CA GLY A 67 -6.71 8.03 -7.20
C GLY A 67 -7.76 7.29 -8.07
N GLY A 68 -7.34 6.53 -9.07
CA GLY A 68 -8.23 5.70 -9.91
C GLY A 68 -8.80 4.47 -9.21
N ASP A 69 -8.16 3.99 -8.14
CA ASP A 69 -8.56 2.78 -7.41
C ASP A 69 -9.46 3.05 -6.18
N VAL A 70 -9.82 4.29 -5.92
CA VAL A 70 -10.54 4.70 -4.70
C VAL A 70 -11.87 3.93 -4.52
N GLY A 71 -12.64 3.72 -5.60
CA GLY A 71 -13.88 2.96 -5.56
C GLY A 71 -13.66 1.51 -5.12
N TYR A 72 -12.64 0.86 -5.70
CA TYR A 72 -12.30 -0.53 -5.36
C TYR A 72 -11.74 -0.66 -3.93
N ALA A 73 -10.96 0.32 -3.48
CA ALA A 73 -10.44 0.34 -2.12
C ALA A 73 -11.52 0.60 -1.05
N SER A 74 -12.69 1.09 -1.45
CA SER A 74 -13.82 1.37 -0.54
C SER A 74 -14.75 0.18 -0.34
N LEU A 75 -14.54 -0.94 -1.05
CA LEU A 75 -15.35 -2.15 -0.94
C LEU A 75 -15.17 -2.83 0.44
N ASP A 76 -16.20 -3.52 0.90
CA ASP A 76 -16.20 -4.23 2.19
C ASP A 76 -15.16 -5.37 2.25
N ALA A 77 -14.77 -5.92 1.10
CA ALA A 77 -13.70 -6.92 1.00
C ALA A 77 -12.31 -6.40 1.40
N VAL A 78 -12.10 -5.08 1.39
CA VAL A 78 -10.82 -4.45 1.74
C VAL A 78 -10.76 -4.18 3.23
N TRP A 79 -10.08 -5.07 3.97
CA TRP A 79 -10.03 -5.04 5.44
C TRP A 79 -8.94 -4.15 6.05
N VAL A 80 -8.01 -3.62 5.26
CA VAL A 80 -7.04 -2.62 5.74
C VAL A 80 -7.75 -1.31 6.01
N GLU A 81 -7.65 -0.82 7.25
CA GLU A 81 -8.36 0.40 7.68
C GLU A 81 -7.71 1.67 7.13
N GLU A 82 -6.38 1.76 7.24
CA GLU A 82 -5.65 2.94 6.79
C GLU A 82 -5.41 2.89 5.28
N LYS A 83 -5.98 3.86 4.58
CA LYS A 83 -5.93 3.97 3.12
C LYS A 83 -5.47 5.35 2.73
N TYR A 84 -4.48 5.41 1.87
CA TYR A 84 -3.87 6.65 1.38
C TYR A 84 -3.88 6.67 -0.14
N ILE A 85 -4.05 7.85 -0.69
CA ILE A 85 -3.99 8.06 -2.14
C ILE A 85 -2.70 8.78 -2.52
N TYR A 86 -2.22 8.51 -3.73
CA TYR A 86 -1.23 9.32 -4.41
C TYR A 86 -1.74 9.75 -5.79
N GLY A 87 -1.08 10.69 -6.41
CA GLY A 87 -1.51 11.31 -7.65
C GLY A 87 -2.38 12.54 -7.38
N ARG A 88 -3.05 13.02 -8.42
CA ARG A 88 -3.93 14.18 -8.28
C ARG A 88 -5.18 13.79 -7.49
N PRO A 89 -5.51 14.51 -6.41
CA PRO A 89 -6.76 14.29 -5.70
C PRO A 89 -7.93 14.53 -6.65
N ARG A 90 -8.94 13.67 -6.57
CA ARG A 90 -10.22 13.89 -7.21
C ARG A 90 -11.15 14.45 -6.16
N ASN A 91 -11.62 15.66 -6.36
CA ASN A 91 -12.61 16.27 -5.47
C ASN A 91 -14.00 15.90 -6.00
N PRO A 92 -14.64 14.83 -5.50
CA PRO A 92 -15.97 14.47 -5.95
C PRO A 92 -16.96 15.53 -5.50
N HIS A 93 -17.63 16.16 -6.47
CA HIS A 93 -18.71 17.08 -6.16
C HIS A 93 -19.95 16.27 -5.80
N VAL A 94 -20.29 16.23 -4.52
CA VAL A 94 -21.48 15.52 -4.01
C VAL A 94 -22.44 16.51 -3.37
N ALA A 95 -23.64 16.59 -3.93
CA ALA A 95 -24.65 17.52 -3.46
C ALA A 95 -25.24 17.13 -2.10
N ASP A 96 -25.37 15.84 -1.82
CA ASP A 96 -25.98 15.32 -0.59
C ASP A 96 -25.39 13.95 -0.20
N MET A 97 -24.52 13.95 0.81
CA MET A 97 -23.89 12.74 1.34
C MET A 97 -24.89 11.75 1.95
N ALA A 98 -26.03 12.23 2.46
CA ALA A 98 -27.02 11.37 3.12
C ALA A 98 -27.76 10.45 2.15
N LYS A 99 -27.77 10.79 0.86
CA LYS A 99 -28.36 9.95 -0.20
C LYS A 99 -27.44 8.86 -0.73
N LEU A 100 -26.20 8.84 -0.31
CA LEU A 100 -25.22 7.86 -0.75
C LEU A 100 -25.26 6.60 0.10
N THR A 101 -25.00 5.46 -0.54
CA THR A 101 -24.75 4.20 0.15
C THR A 101 -23.46 4.29 1.00
N ALA A 102 -23.29 3.38 1.95
CA ALA A 102 -22.10 3.35 2.80
C ALA A 102 -20.79 3.22 2.00
N ILE A 103 -20.79 2.46 0.90
CA ILE A 103 -19.62 2.32 0.00
C ILE A 103 -19.33 3.65 -0.70
N GLU A 104 -20.37 4.31 -1.24
CA GLU A 104 -20.20 5.60 -1.91
C GLU A 104 -19.71 6.69 -0.95
N GLN A 105 -20.22 6.73 0.28
CA GLN A 105 -19.73 7.65 1.31
C GLN A 105 -18.24 7.43 1.61
N ARG A 106 -17.80 6.15 1.76
CA ARG A 106 -16.38 5.82 1.95
C ARG A 106 -15.55 6.23 0.73
N THR A 107 -16.07 6.00 -0.47
CA THR A 107 -15.43 6.39 -1.73
C THR A 107 -15.21 7.89 -1.80
N VAL A 108 -16.24 8.68 -1.53
CA VAL A 108 -16.17 10.15 -1.51
C VAL A 108 -15.19 10.65 -0.45
N LYS A 109 -15.24 10.09 0.77
CA LYS A 109 -14.34 10.44 1.86
C LYS A 109 -12.89 10.15 1.51
N LEU A 110 -12.60 8.97 0.94
CA LEU A 110 -11.25 8.60 0.54
C LEU A 110 -10.76 9.44 -0.64
N ALA A 111 -11.60 9.69 -1.65
CA ALA A 111 -11.26 10.53 -2.80
C ALA A 111 -10.97 11.98 -2.42
N GLY A 112 -11.64 12.50 -1.39
CA GLY A 112 -11.42 13.85 -0.85
C GLY A 112 -10.31 13.94 0.20
N SER A 113 -9.64 12.83 0.53
CA SER A 113 -8.53 12.87 1.48
C SER A 113 -7.27 13.46 0.85
N ASP A 114 -6.37 13.96 1.69
CA ASP A 114 -5.10 14.52 1.26
C ASP A 114 -4.25 13.46 0.53
N SER A 115 -3.72 13.85 -0.62
CA SER A 115 -2.81 13.00 -1.38
C SER A 115 -1.42 13.00 -0.76
N LYS A 116 -0.78 11.81 -0.73
CA LYS A 116 0.63 11.64 -0.35
C LYS A 116 1.63 12.17 -1.41
N GLY A 117 1.17 12.99 -2.36
CA GLY A 117 1.97 13.54 -3.43
C GLY A 117 1.72 12.87 -4.78
N LEU A 118 2.41 13.34 -5.82
CA LEU A 118 2.11 12.91 -7.20
C LEU A 118 2.79 11.60 -7.60
N ALA A 119 3.97 11.33 -7.05
CA ALA A 119 4.81 10.20 -7.45
C ALA A 119 4.65 9.03 -6.47
N PRO A 120 4.36 7.81 -6.93
CA PRO A 120 4.13 6.64 -6.07
C PRO A 120 5.34 6.31 -5.18
N GLU A 121 6.57 6.44 -5.71
CA GLU A 121 7.80 6.17 -4.97
C GLU A 121 8.02 7.14 -3.80
N LYS A 122 7.68 8.42 -3.98
CA LYS A 122 7.78 9.43 -2.92
C LYS A 122 6.70 9.22 -1.86
N ALA A 123 5.48 8.94 -2.30
CA ALA A 123 4.37 8.64 -1.40
C ALA A 123 4.64 7.39 -0.55
N LEU A 124 5.24 6.35 -1.16
CA LEU A 124 5.64 5.13 -0.44
C LEU A 124 6.75 5.43 0.58
N ALA A 125 7.79 6.18 0.20
CA ALA A 125 8.89 6.52 1.11
C ALA A 125 8.36 7.33 2.33
N GLN A 126 7.51 8.31 2.11
CA GLN A 126 6.85 9.07 3.17
C GLN A 126 6.02 8.16 4.10
N LEU A 127 5.22 7.26 3.53
CA LEU A 127 4.41 6.34 4.32
C LEU A 127 5.28 5.38 5.16
N ILE A 128 6.38 4.90 4.62
CA ILE A 128 7.37 4.07 5.33
C ILE A 128 7.98 4.84 6.52
N GLU A 129 8.31 6.13 6.35
CA GLU A 129 8.78 7.00 7.43
C GLU A 129 7.72 7.18 8.53
N GLU A 130 6.49 7.50 8.14
CA GLU A 130 5.35 7.66 9.07
C GLU A 130 5.07 6.38 9.88
N LYS A 131 5.33 5.21 9.27
CA LYS A 131 5.22 3.89 9.93
C LYS A 131 6.44 3.50 10.77
N GLY A 132 7.43 4.38 10.89
CA GLY A 132 8.62 4.13 11.71
C GLY A 132 9.58 3.09 11.14
N MET A 133 9.48 2.76 9.85
CA MET A 133 10.27 1.69 9.21
C MET A 133 11.55 2.20 8.51
N ALA A 134 11.70 3.52 8.33
CA ALA A 134 12.73 4.10 7.46
C ALA A 134 14.19 3.94 7.94
N ASN A 135 14.42 3.49 9.18
CA ASN A 135 15.75 3.30 9.74
C ASN A 135 16.14 1.82 9.91
N GLY A 136 15.35 0.89 9.37
CA GLY A 136 15.52 -0.53 9.57
C GLY A 136 15.64 -1.33 8.28
N ARG A 137 15.44 -2.63 8.42
CA ARG A 137 15.45 -3.59 7.31
C ARG A 137 14.01 -3.79 6.84
N ILE A 138 13.74 -3.56 5.57
CA ILE A 138 12.39 -3.62 4.98
C ILE A 138 12.36 -4.72 3.92
N GLY A 139 11.45 -5.67 4.08
CA GLY A 139 11.18 -6.67 3.05
C GLY A 139 10.35 -6.06 1.91
N MET A 140 10.91 -6.03 0.69
CA MET A 140 10.26 -5.47 -0.50
C MET A 140 9.79 -6.57 -1.43
N ASP A 141 8.52 -6.51 -1.82
CA ASP A 141 7.98 -7.32 -2.92
C ASP A 141 8.37 -6.70 -4.27
N HIS A 142 9.59 -7.04 -4.71
CA HIS A 142 10.24 -6.37 -5.84
C HIS A 142 9.78 -6.86 -7.23
N PHE A 143 9.01 -7.96 -7.33
CA PHE A 143 8.64 -8.55 -8.61
C PHE A 143 7.74 -7.66 -9.48
N ALA A 144 6.93 -6.80 -8.87
CA ALA A 144 6.05 -5.90 -9.61
C ALA A 144 6.55 -4.44 -9.62
N ILE A 145 7.73 -4.17 -9.07
CA ILE A 145 8.28 -2.82 -9.03
C ILE A 145 9.31 -2.68 -10.16
N PRO A 146 9.08 -1.81 -11.16
CA PRO A 146 10.09 -1.50 -12.17
C PRO A 146 11.39 -1.02 -11.53
N ILE A 147 12.54 -1.44 -12.08
CA ILE A 147 13.85 -1.13 -11.50
C ILE A 147 14.07 0.36 -11.24
N THR A 148 13.61 1.22 -12.14
CA THR A 148 13.71 2.67 -12.00
C THR A 148 12.89 3.22 -10.83
N ILE A 149 11.73 2.62 -10.55
CA ILE A 149 10.88 2.97 -9.39
C ILE A 149 11.54 2.45 -8.11
N TYR A 150 12.06 1.22 -8.13
CA TYR A 150 12.78 0.64 -6.99
C TYR A 150 13.99 1.48 -6.56
N GLU A 151 14.79 1.94 -7.53
CA GLU A 151 15.93 2.81 -7.26
C GLU A 151 15.52 4.16 -6.66
N ARG A 152 14.41 4.74 -7.10
CA ARG A 152 13.86 5.97 -6.52
C ARG A 152 13.35 5.76 -5.10
N ILE A 153 12.68 4.62 -4.82
CA ILE A 153 12.28 4.25 -3.46
C ILE A 153 13.51 4.15 -2.56
N ARG A 154 14.55 3.45 -3.02
CA ARG A 154 15.81 3.29 -2.28
C ARG A 154 16.50 4.63 -2.01
N ALA A 155 16.53 5.52 -3.00
CA ALA A 155 17.09 6.87 -2.85
C ALA A 155 16.29 7.72 -1.84
N GLY A 156 14.97 7.53 -1.76
CA GLY A 156 14.10 8.18 -0.79
C GLY A 156 14.22 7.64 0.65
N LEU A 157 14.88 6.49 0.82
CA LEU A 157 15.03 5.81 2.13
C LEU A 157 16.52 5.50 2.41
N PRO A 158 17.39 6.53 2.52
CA PRO A 158 18.85 6.34 2.56
C PRO A 158 19.35 5.60 3.81
N ARG A 159 18.53 5.51 4.87
CA ARG A 159 18.87 4.82 6.12
C ARG A 159 18.25 3.43 6.23
N ALA A 160 17.38 3.04 5.28
CA ALA A 160 16.77 1.73 5.25
C ALA A 160 17.60 0.74 4.43
N THR A 161 17.57 -0.53 4.83
CA THR A 161 18.07 -1.64 4.00
C THR A 161 16.89 -2.35 3.37
N LEU A 162 16.76 -2.27 2.04
CA LEU A 162 15.69 -2.95 1.31
C LEU A 162 16.14 -4.37 0.93
N LEU A 163 15.35 -5.37 1.29
CA LEU A 163 15.63 -6.80 1.07
C LEU A 163 14.55 -7.42 0.17
N PRO A 164 14.92 -8.34 -0.74
CA PRO A 164 13.93 -9.09 -1.52
C PRO A 164 13.03 -9.94 -0.60
N ALA A 165 11.70 -9.74 -0.70
CA ALA A 165 10.73 -10.45 0.13
C ALA A 165 9.50 -10.96 -0.63
N SER A 166 9.52 -10.97 -1.97
CA SER A 166 8.36 -11.40 -2.78
C SER A 166 7.89 -12.82 -2.45
N MET A 167 8.80 -13.69 -2.01
CA MET A 167 8.48 -15.07 -1.68
C MET A 167 7.95 -15.25 -0.24
N PHE A 168 8.02 -14.23 0.63
CA PHE A 168 7.54 -14.32 2.02
C PHE A 168 6.03 -14.51 2.12
N PHE A 169 5.31 -14.15 1.08
CA PHE A 169 3.85 -14.25 1.01
C PHE A 169 3.37 -15.63 0.54
N ARG A 170 4.25 -16.45 -0.07
CA ARG A 170 3.86 -17.68 -0.78
C ARG A 170 4.05 -18.98 0.02
N TYR A 171 4.82 -18.95 1.12
CA TYR A 171 5.18 -20.16 1.89
C TYR A 171 4.83 -20.06 3.36
#